data_96c9f19862f43f5df87ebae116db5529
#
_entry.id   96c9f19862f43f5df87ebae116db5529
#
_cell.length_a   1.000
_cell.length_b   1.000
_cell.length_c   1.000
_cell.angle_alpha   90.00
_cell.angle_beta   90.00
_cell.angle_gamma   90.00
#
_symmetry.space_group_name_H-M   'P 1'
#
loop_
_entity.id
_entity.type
_entity.pdbx_description
1 polymer ?
#
loop_
_entity_poly.entity_id
_entity_poly.type
_entity_poly.pdbx_seq_one_letter_code
_entity_poly.pdbx_strand_id
1 'polypeptide(L)'
;MSPKKKLIPDDSFDVVVVGFGGAGAAAAIEAADNGAHVLALDLSIGGGATRLSGGIVYAGGGTSIQQEAGVEDSVENMFNYIKQEAKGVVSDETLREFCEQSPGMIEWLKENGVPFNASLCPYKASYPTDKHYLYYSGNEKAYPYNEHAKPAARGHRTHASGLKSGKVLFKALHDSAMQKGVTFLPVARVTDLVMDGNKVVGV
;
A
#
# COMPACT_ATOMS: atom_id res chain seq x y z
N MET A 1 37.15 3.83 24.54
CA MET A 1 35.81 4.04 23.97
C MET A 1 35.97 4.40 22.49
N SER A 2 35.60 3.53 21.59
CA SER A 2 35.65 3.81 20.16
C SER A 2 34.62 4.89 19.85
N PRO A 3 34.91 5.92 19.04
CA PRO A 3 33.92 6.92 18.70
C PRO A 3 32.77 6.22 17.98
N LYS A 4 31.54 6.37 18.50
CA LYS A 4 30.34 5.92 17.81
C LYS A 4 30.33 6.61 16.45
N LYS A 5 30.45 5.82 15.37
CA LYS A 5 30.39 6.33 14.00
C LYS A 5 29.04 7.02 13.85
N LYS A 6 29.03 8.32 13.62
CA LYS A 6 27.83 9.11 13.33
C LYS A 6 27.21 8.51 12.09
N LEU A 7 26.04 7.88 12.20
CA LEU A 7 25.39 7.12 11.14
C LEU A 7 24.73 8.02 10.10
N ILE A 8 24.45 9.26 10.46
CA ILE A 8 23.92 10.30 9.60
C ILE A 8 24.71 11.59 9.90
N PRO A 9 25.09 12.39 8.89
CA PRO A 9 25.57 13.75 9.10
C PRO A 9 24.53 14.57 9.89
N ASP A 10 24.95 15.72 10.46
CA ASP A 10 24.03 16.68 11.12
C ASP A 10 23.13 17.39 10.09
N ASP A 11 22.52 16.63 9.18
CA ASP A 11 21.62 17.17 8.17
C ASP A 11 20.22 17.32 8.75
N SER A 12 19.58 18.41 8.45
CA SER A 12 18.16 18.61 8.72
C SER A 12 17.34 17.99 7.59
N PHE A 13 16.23 17.36 7.96
CA PHE A 13 15.25 16.82 7.04
C PHE A 13 13.93 17.54 7.24
N ASP A 14 13.17 17.74 6.16
CA ASP A 14 11.84 18.33 6.24
C ASP A 14 10.84 17.32 6.78
N VAL A 15 11.01 16.05 6.42
CA VAL A 15 10.15 14.93 6.84
C VAL A 15 10.98 13.76 7.32
N VAL A 16 10.62 13.22 8.50
CA VAL A 16 11.17 11.96 9.02
C VAL A 16 10.07 10.92 9.09
N VAL A 17 10.23 9.84 8.33
CA VAL A 17 9.28 8.71 8.29
C VAL A 17 9.80 7.59 9.19
N VAL A 18 9.05 7.25 10.23
CA VAL A 18 9.38 6.16 11.17
C VAL A 18 8.60 4.91 10.81
N GLY A 19 9.33 3.89 10.35
CA GLY A 19 8.79 2.65 9.81
C GLY A 19 8.69 2.70 8.27
N PHE A 20 9.56 1.95 7.58
CA PHE A 20 9.62 1.91 6.13
C PHE A 20 8.99 0.62 5.58
N GLY A 21 7.70 0.42 5.92
CA GLY A 21 6.80 -0.55 5.30
C GLY A 21 6.07 0.06 4.11
N GLY A 22 4.95 -0.54 3.65
CA GLY A 22 4.16 -0.02 2.53
C GLY A 22 3.67 1.41 2.75
N ALA A 23 3.07 1.70 3.92
CA ALA A 23 2.58 3.03 4.26
C ALA A 23 3.71 4.06 4.40
N GLY A 24 4.82 3.69 5.07
CA GLY A 24 5.97 4.59 5.20
C GLY A 24 6.66 4.86 3.88
N ALA A 25 6.76 3.86 3.01
CA ALA A 25 7.30 4.06 1.66
C ALA A 25 6.42 5.01 0.84
N ALA A 26 5.09 4.85 0.91
CA ALA A 26 4.16 5.76 0.23
C ALA A 26 4.28 7.20 0.76
N ALA A 27 4.30 7.38 2.08
CA ALA A 27 4.48 8.70 2.69
C ALA A 27 5.82 9.36 2.30
N ALA A 28 6.90 8.58 2.26
CA ALA A 28 8.21 9.07 1.86
C ALA A 28 8.27 9.47 0.38
N ILE A 29 7.67 8.67 -0.50
CA ILE A 29 7.56 8.95 -1.93
C ILE A 29 6.77 10.25 -2.14
N GLU A 30 5.59 10.35 -1.53
CA GLU A 30 4.73 11.52 -1.68
C GLU A 30 5.39 12.80 -1.16
N ALA A 31 6.06 12.74 -0.02
CA ALA A 31 6.81 13.88 0.51
C ALA A 31 7.96 14.30 -0.42
N ALA A 32 8.72 13.34 -0.97
CA ALA A 32 9.81 13.62 -1.90
C ALA A 32 9.31 14.19 -3.24
N ASP A 33 8.19 13.69 -3.77
CA ASP A 33 7.54 14.22 -4.98
C ASP A 33 7.10 15.69 -4.81
N ASN A 34 6.78 16.08 -3.58
CA ASN A 34 6.47 17.47 -3.22
C ASN A 34 7.71 18.29 -2.83
N GLY A 35 8.92 17.80 -3.10
CA GLY A 35 10.18 18.52 -2.93
C GLY A 35 10.77 18.51 -1.54
N ALA A 36 10.23 17.70 -0.61
CA ALA A 36 10.77 17.58 0.73
C ALA A 36 12.08 16.76 0.76
N HIS A 37 13.02 17.14 1.62
CA HIS A 37 14.18 16.34 1.97
C HIS A 37 13.75 15.31 3.03
N VAL A 38 13.72 14.02 2.65
CA VAL A 38 13.10 12.95 3.42
C VAL A 38 14.10 11.96 3.99
N LEU A 39 13.98 11.67 5.30
CA LEU A 39 14.64 10.55 5.97
C LEU A 39 13.62 9.48 6.32
N ALA A 40 13.84 8.26 5.90
CA ALA A 40 13.08 7.09 6.33
C ALA A 40 13.93 6.22 7.26
N LEU A 41 13.37 5.83 8.39
CA LEU A 41 13.99 4.99 9.41
C LEU A 41 13.20 3.70 9.57
N ASP A 42 13.87 2.57 9.71
CA ASP A 42 13.20 1.31 10.03
C ASP A 42 14.00 0.50 11.06
N LEU A 43 13.27 -0.14 11.98
CA LEU A 43 13.82 -1.05 12.98
C LEU A 43 14.59 -2.22 12.34
N SER A 44 14.21 -2.61 11.13
CA SER A 44 14.76 -3.72 10.38
C SER A 44 15.36 -3.25 9.03
N ILE A 45 15.35 -4.11 8.04
CA ILE A 45 15.79 -3.81 6.66
C ILE A 45 14.70 -3.18 5.79
N GLY A 46 13.59 -2.75 6.40
CA GLY A 46 12.43 -2.22 5.71
C GLY A 46 11.47 -3.29 5.18
N GLY A 47 10.29 -2.83 4.77
CA GLY A 47 9.23 -3.63 4.18
C GLY A 47 8.17 -4.13 5.15
N GLY A 48 8.51 -4.30 6.40
CA GLY A 48 7.56 -4.71 7.44
C GLY A 48 6.64 -5.85 7.01
N ALA A 49 5.37 -5.77 7.37
CA ALA A 49 4.35 -6.76 6.98
C ALA A 49 4.07 -6.77 5.47
N THR A 50 4.22 -5.65 4.77
CA THR A 50 4.01 -5.56 3.31
C THR A 50 4.91 -6.54 2.56
N ARG A 51 6.19 -6.58 2.89
CA ARG A 51 7.16 -7.47 2.26
C ARG A 51 6.87 -8.96 2.52
N LEU A 52 6.25 -9.27 3.64
CA LEU A 52 5.91 -10.63 4.07
C LEU A 52 4.51 -11.07 3.63
N SER A 53 3.70 -10.13 3.14
CA SER A 53 2.32 -10.38 2.72
C SER A 53 2.23 -11.12 1.38
N GLY A 54 1.02 -11.52 1.02
CA GLY A 54 0.70 -12.04 -0.31
C GLY A 54 0.77 -11.01 -1.44
N GLY A 55 1.04 -9.73 -1.13
CA GLY A 55 1.15 -8.66 -2.13
C GLY A 55 -0.15 -8.39 -2.87
N ILE A 56 -1.28 -8.48 -2.16
CA ILE A 56 -2.60 -8.21 -2.70
C ILE A 56 -3.04 -6.85 -2.22
N VAL A 57 -3.35 -5.97 -3.17
CA VAL A 57 -3.98 -4.67 -2.94
C VAL A 57 -5.47 -4.83 -3.16
N TYR A 58 -6.27 -4.53 -2.15
CA TYR A 58 -7.72 -4.50 -2.29
C TYR A 58 -8.12 -3.15 -2.86
N ALA A 59 -8.64 -3.15 -4.06
CA ALA A 59 -9.05 -1.97 -4.81
C ALA A 59 -10.22 -2.28 -5.73
N GLY A 60 -11.03 -1.28 -6.05
CA GLY A 60 -12.18 -1.43 -6.92
C GLY A 60 -12.64 -0.10 -7.46
N GLY A 61 -13.94 0.02 -7.73
CA GLY A 61 -14.51 1.26 -8.25
C GLY A 61 -14.21 1.50 -9.74
N GLY A 62 -13.77 0.48 -10.47
CA GLY A 62 -13.44 0.59 -11.89
C GLY A 62 -11.97 0.90 -12.17
N THR A 63 -11.06 0.21 -11.48
CA THR A 63 -9.61 0.32 -11.74
C THR A 63 -9.27 -0.05 -13.19
N SER A 64 -8.15 0.46 -13.72
CA SER A 64 -7.69 0.10 -15.07
C SER A 64 -7.50 -1.42 -15.26
N ILE A 65 -7.08 -2.11 -14.20
CA ILE A 65 -6.91 -3.57 -14.20
C ILE A 65 -8.27 -4.30 -14.28
N GLN A 66 -9.30 -3.79 -13.57
CA GLN A 66 -10.67 -4.32 -13.69
C GLN A 66 -11.21 -4.11 -15.10
N GLN A 67 -11.03 -2.92 -15.67
CA GLN A 67 -11.47 -2.59 -17.03
C GLN A 67 -10.80 -3.49 -18.08
N GLU A 68 -9.47 -3.68 -18.00
CA GLU A 68 -8.71 -4.58 -18.88
C GLU A 68 -9.18 -6.03 -18.77
N ALA A 69 -9.57 -6.48 -17.56
CA ALA A 69 -10.10 -7.82 -17.32
C ALA A 69 -11.59 -7.99 -17.68
N GLY A 70 -12.28 -6.95 -18.13
CA GLY A 70 -13.72 -6.97 -18.40
C GLY A 70 -14.58 -7.08 -17.14
N VAL A 71 -14.06 -6.66 -15.98
CA VAL A 71 -14.79 -6.63 -14.71
C VAL A 71 -15.44 -5.27 -14.52
N GLU A 72 -16.76 -5.26 -14.53
CA GLU A 72 -17.54 -4.05 -14.21
C GLU A 72 -17.58 -3.83 -12.70
N ASP A 73 -17.15 -2.65 -12.27
CA ASP A 73 -17.27 -2.17 -10.89
C ASP A 73 -17.44 -0.64 -10.89
N SER A 74 -17.94 -0.11 -9.79
CA SER A 74 -18.08 1.32 -9.58
C SER A 74 -17.80 1.68 -8.13
N VAL A 75 -17.52 2.95 -7.87
CA VAL A 75 -17.33 3.48 -6.51
C VAL A 75 -18.55 3.13 -5.64
N GLU A 76 -19.74 3.33 -6.13
CA GLU A 76 -20.98 3.05 -5.40
C GLU A 76 -21.15 1.54 -5.12
N ASN A 77 -20.85 0.70 -6.12
CA ASN A 77 -20.91 -0.76 -5.96
C ASN A 77 -19.88 -1.27 -4.94
N MET A 78 -18.66 -0.71 -4.97
CA MET A 78 -17.62 -1.02 -3.99
C MET A 78 -18.01 -0.55 -2.58
N PHE A 79 -18.54 0.66 -2.45
CA PHE A 79 -19.00 1.22 -1.19
C PHE A 79 -20.09 0.36 -0.56
N ASN A 80 -21.12 -0.01 -1.32
CA ASN A 80 -22.21 -0.85 -0.83
C ASN A 80 -21.72 -2.21 -0.32
N TYR A 81 -20.74 -2.81 -0.99
CA TYR A 81 -20.11 -4.04 -0.53
C TYR A 81 -19.33 -3.84 0.78
N ILE A 82 -18.39 -2.86 0.80
CA ILE A 82 -17.51 -2.66 1.97
C ILE A 82 -18.31 -2.23 3.20
N LYS A 83 -19.38 -1.48 3.02
CA LYS A 83 -20.26 -1.08 4.13
C LYS A 83 -20.84 -2.31 4.85
N GLN A 84 -21.19 -3.37 4.12
CA GLN A 84 -21.65 -4.63 4.71
C GLN A 84 -20.53 -5.38 5.46
N GLU A 85 -19.30 -5.33 4.93
CA GLU A 85 -18.15 -5.95 5.60
C GLU A 85 -17.75 -5.17 6.87
N ALA A 86 -17.75 -3.85 6.83
CA ALA A 86 -17.32 -2.98 7.93
C ALA A 86 -18.33 -2.92 9.08
N LYS A 87 -19.62 -3.21 8.85
CA LYS A 87 -20.67 -3.26 9.88
C LYS A 87 -20.68 -2.07 10.84
N GLY A 88 -20.41 -0.88 10.34
CA GLY A 88 -20.40 0.35 11.12
C GLY A 88 -19.15 0.60 11.99
N VAL A 89 -18.12 -0.23 11.89
CA VAL A 89 -16.83 0.01 12.60
C VAL A 89 -16.08 1.20 11.99
N VAL A 90 -16.26 1.44 10.69
CA VAL A 90 -15.69 2.58 9.96
C VAL A 90 -16.83 3.50 9.51
N SER A 91 -16.64 4.82 9.58
CA SER A 91 -17.64 5.78 9.13
C SER A 91 -17.90 5.67 7.62
N ASP A 92 -19.12 5.99 7.20
CA ASP A 92 -19.48 6.00 5.77
C ASP A 92 -18.63 6.99 4.97
N GLU A 93 -18.23 8.10 5.58
CA GLU A 93 -17.36 9.11 4.97
C GLU A 93 -15.97 8.53 4.63
N THR A 94 -15.33 7.87 5.60
CA THR A 94 -14.03 7.21 5.40
C THR A 94 -14.11 6.07 4.37
N LEU A 95 -15.20 5.30 4.39
CA LEU A 95 -15.41 4.23 3.41
C LEU A 95 -15.58 4.79 1.99
N ARG A 96 -16.32 5.88 1.86
CA ARG A 96 -16.55 6.54 0.57
C ARG A 96 -15.27 7.11 0.01
N GLU A 97 -14.51 7.83 0.83
CA GLU A 97 -13.19 8.34 0.46
C GLU A 97 -12.26 7.22 -0.05
N PHE A 98 -12.19 6.10 0.68
CA PHE A 98 -11.41 4.94 0.24
C PHE A 98 -11.88 4.39 -1.11
N CYS A 99 -13.19 4.30 -1.34
CA CYS A 99 -13.72 3.80 -2.61
C CYS A 99 -13.45 4.75 -3.77
N GLU A 100 -13.57 6.06 -3.55
CA GLU A 100 -13.31 7.10 -4.55
C GLU A 100 -11.83 7.17 -4.96
N GLN A 101 -10.92 7.03 -3.98
CA GLN A 101 -9.48 7.05 -4.20
C GLN A 101 -8.93 5.72 -4.75
N SER A 102 -9.72 4.65 -4.68
CA SER A 102 -9.26 3.29 -4.99
C SER A 102 -8.72 3.11 -6.43
N PRO A 103 -9.37 3.64 -7.49
CA PRO A 103 -8.80 3.58 -8.84
C PRO A 103 -7.46 4.32 -8.95
N GLY A 104 -7.38 5.53 -8.39
CA GLY A 104 -6.17 6.35 -8.38
C GLY A 104 -5.01 5.68 -7.63
N MET A 105 -5.30 4.98 -6.55
CA MET A 105 -4.28 4.21 -5.81
C MET A 105 -3.61 3.14 -6.69
N ILE A 106 -4.34 2.44 -7.54
CA ILE A 106 -3.76 1.45 -8.45
C ILE A 106 -2.88 2.13 -9.50
N GLU A 107 -3.29 3.26 -10.05
CA GLU A 107 -2.46 4.01 -11.00
C GLU A 107 -1.19 4.54 -10.33
N TRP A 108 -1.30 5.13 -9.15
CA TRP A 108 -0.15 5.58 -8.37
C TRP A 108 0.85 4.45 -8.08
N LEU A 109 0.37 3.26 -7.72
CA LEU A 109 1.23 2.08 -7.52
C LEU A 109 1.94 1.67 -8.81
N LYS A 110 1.25 1.70 -9.96
CA LYS A 110 1.85 1.41 -11.28
C LYS A 110 2.93 2.42 -11.65
N GLU A 111 2.67 3.71 -11.44
CA GLU A 111 3.62 4.80 -11.66
C GLU A 111 4.89 4.64 -10.80
N ASN A 112 4.73 4.08 -9.60
CA ASN A 112 5.84 3.73 -8.70
C ASN A 112 6.41 2.33 -8.95
N GLY A 113 6.17 1.75 -10.13
CA GLY A 113 6.80 0.53 -10.61
C GLY A 113 6.20 -0.78 -10.08
N VAL A 114 5.05 -0.75 -9.43
CA VAL A 114 4.37 -1.99 -8.99
C VAL A 114 3.73 -2.67 -10.19
N PRO A 115 4.16 -3.90 -10.54
CA PRO A 115 3.59 -4.61 -11.68
C PRO A 115 2.26 -5.25 -11.32
N PHE A 116 1.23 -4.99 -12.10
CA PHE A 116 -0.07 -5.67 -12.06
C PHE A 116 -0.35 -6.42 -13.36
N ASN A 117 -1.35 -7.32 -13.33
CA ASN A 117 -1.80 -8.07 -14.48
C ASN A 117 -3.30 -8.35 -14.37
N ALA A 118 -4.03 -8.19 -15.46
CA ALA A 118 -5.48 -8.28 -15.49
C ALA A 118 -6.05 -9.70 -15.64
N SER A 119 -5.21 -10.74 -15.48
CA SER A 119 -5.69 -12.13 -15.59
C SER A 119 -6.66 -12.49 -14.47
N LEU A 120 -7.95 -12.50 -14.81
CA LEU A 120 -9.05 -12.74 -13.88
C LEU A 120 -9.10 -14.21 -13.45
N CYS A 121 -9.17 -14.45 -12.14
CA CYS A 121 -9.55 -15.73 -11.57
C CYS A 121 -11.10 -15.82 -11.51
N PRO A 122 -11.72 -16.75 -12.23
CA PRO A 122 -13.18 -16.79 -12.36
C PRO A 122 -13.90 -17.32 -11.10
N TYR A 123 -13.15 -17.87 -10.15
CA TYR A 123 -13.68 -18.41 -8.90
C TYR A 123 -13.11 -17.70 -7.67
N LYS A 124 -13.77 -17.86 -6.52
CA LYS A 124 -13.27 -17.39 -5.23
C LYS A 124 -12.04 -18.21 -4.82
N ALA A 125 -10.97 -17.49 -4.44
CA ALA A 125 -9.76 -18.11 -3.90
C ALA A 125 -9.21 -17.27 -2.74
N SER A 126 -8.60 -17.92 -1.75
CA SER A 126 -7.88 -17.20 -0.69
C SER A 126 -6.56 -16.61 -1.22
N TYR A 127 -5.91 -17.34 -2.12
CA TYR A 127 -4.74 -16.89 -2.88
C TYR A 127 -4.72 -17.60 -4.23
N PRO A 128 -4.77 -16.89 -5.36
CA PRO A 128 -4.83 -17.51 -6.68
C PRO A 128 -3.49 -18.12 -7.08
N THR A 129 -3.52 -19.02 -8.06
CA THR A 129 -2.30 -19.54 -8.72
C THR A 129 -1.60 -18.45 -9.52
N ASP A 130 -0.36 -18.70 -9.96
CA ASP A 130 0.44 -17.77 -10.78
C ASP A 130 -0.14 -17.49 -12.19
N LYS A 131 -1.31 -18.04 -12.49
CA LYS A 131 -2.06 -17.75 -13.72
C LYS A 131 -3.03 -16.57 -13.55
N HIS A 132 -3.32 -16.16 -12.32
CA HIS A 132 -4.37 -15.19 -12.02
C HIS A 132 -3.85 -14.13 -11.05
N TYR A 133 -4.08 -12.87 -11.39
CA TYR A 133 -3.61 -11.72 -10.64
C TYR A 133 -4.72 -10.72 -10.26
N LEU A 134 -5.91 -10.88 -10.84
CA LEU A 134 -7.14 -10.22 -10.39
C LEU A 134 -8.14 -11.28 -9.93
N TYR A 135 -8.73 -11.14 -8.75
CA TYR A 135 -9.60 -12.19 -8.22
C TYR A 135 -10.57 -11.70 -7.13
N TYR A 136 -11.56 -12.53 -6.84
CA TYR A 136 -12.51 -12.32 -5.75
C TYR A 136 -11.84 -12.70 -4.42
N SER A 137 -11.29 -11.73 -3.72
CA SER A 137 -10.53 -11.94 -2.48
C SER A 137 -11.37 -11.87 -1.21
N GLY A 138 -12.50 -11.16 -1.27
CA GLY A 138 -13.47 -11.01 -0.17
C GLY A 138 -14.67 -11.95 -0.26
N ASN A 139 -15.80 -11.52 0.24
CA ASN A 139 -17.06 -12.24 0.26
C ASN A 139 -18.02 -11.79 -0.86
N GLU A 140 -17.48 -11.19 -1.92
CA GLU A 140 -18.26 -10.52 -2.97
C GLU A 140 -19.32 -11.41 -3.63
N LYS A 141 -19.08 -12.73 -3.69
CA LYS A 141 -20.00 -13.72 -4.26
C LYS A 141 -20.88 -14.42 -3.22
N ALA A 142 -20.70 -14.15 -1.93
CA ALA A 142 -21.41 -14.83 -0.86
C ALA A 142 -22.69 -14.08 -0.48
N TYR A 143 -23.70 -14.83 -0.01
CA TYR A 143 -24.87 -14.26 0.68
C TYR A 143 -24.44 -13.76 2.08
N PRO A 144 -24.93 -12.60 2.56
CA PRO A 144 -25.85 -11.68 1.88
C PRO A 144 -25.18 -10.58 1.04
N TYR A 145 -23.86 -10.58 0.89
CA TYR A 145 -23.10 -9.48 0.25
C TYR A 145 -23.52 -9.27 -1.21
N ASN A 146 -23.78 -10.35 -1.94
CA ASN A 146 -24.22 -10.32 -3.34
C ASN A 146 -25.65 -9.78 -3.54
N GLU A 147 -26.41 -9.62 -2.46
CA GLU A 147 -27.75 -8.97 -2.48
C GLU A 147 -27.60 -7.41 -2.41
N HIS A 148 -26.49 -6.93 -1.84
CA HIS A 148 -26.25 -5.51 -1.61
C HIS A 148 -25.35 -4.87 -2.66
N ALA A 149 -24.53 -5.67 -3.33
CA ALA A 149 -23.59 -5.20 -4.35
C ALA A 149 -23.34 -6.26 -5.41
N LYS A 150 -23.21 -5.85 -6.68
CA LYS A 150 -22.81 -6.73 -7.77
C LYS A 150 -21.41 -7.30 -7.47
N PRO A 151 -21.22 -8.64 -7.48
CA PRO A 151 -19.90 -9.21 -7.28
C PRO A 151 -18.85 -8.69 -8.28
N ALA A 152 -17.75 -8.14 -7.78
CA ALA A 152 -16.63 -7.67 -8.58
C ALA A 152 -15.30 -8.18 -7.99
N ALA A 153 -14.35 -8.55 -8.85
CA ALA A 153 -13.02 -8.95 -8.41
C ALA A 153 -12.23 -7.70 -8.01
N ARG A 154 -11.82 -7.62 -6.73
CA ARG A 154 -11.14 -6.46 -6.14
C ARG A 154 -9.77 -6.78 -5.56
N GLY A 155 -9.35 -8.03 -5.52
CA GLY A 155 -8.01 -8.44 -5.11
C GLY A 155 -7.02 -8.28 -6.27
N HIS A 156 -6.21 -7.23 -6.24
CA HIS A 156 -5.14 -6.95 -7.20
C HIS A 156 -3.84 -7.51 -6.66
N ARG A 157 -3.45 -8.70 -7.11
CA ARG A 157 -2.19 -9.33 -6.74
C ARG A 157 -1.05 -8.73 -7.55
N THR A 158 0.00 -8.25 -6.88
CA THR A 158 1.23 -7.85 -7.55
C THR A 158 1.80 -9.01 -8.39
N HIS A 159 2.16 -8.74 -9.64
CA HIS A 159 2.62 -9.75 -10.58
C HIS A 159 4.00 -10.29 -10.18
N ALA A 160 4.02 -11.48 -9.62
CA ALA A 160 5.23 -12.22 -9.25
C ALA A 160 4.93 -13.71 -9.10
N SER A 161 5.94 -14.56 -9.33
CA SER A 161 5.82 -16.01 -9.18
C SER A 161 5.77 -16.44 -7.70
N GLY A 162 4.96 -17.41 -7.39
CA GLY A 162 4.81 -18.00 -6.05
C GLY A 162 4.39 -16.97 -5.01
N LEU A 163 4.92 -17.09 -3.81
CA LEU A 163 4.61 -16.19 -2.67
C LEU A 163 5.52 -14.96 -2.61
N LYS A 164 5.98 -14.45 -3.76
CA LYS A 164 6.92 -13.32 -3.81
C LYS A 164 6.25 -11.97 -4.03
N SER A 165 4.94 -11.92 -4.22
CA SER A 165 4.22 -10.70 -4.60
C SER A 165 4.39 -9.57 -3.59
N GLY A 166 4.36 -9.83 -2.27
CA GLY A 166 4.63 -8.81 -1.25
C GLY A 166 6.07 -8.27 -1.30
N LYS A 167 7.03 -9.12 -1.62
CA LYS A 167 8.43 -8.68 -1.81
C LYS A 167 8.58 -7.79 -3.03
N VAL A 168 7.90 -8.11 -4.13
CA VAL A 168 7.92 -7.33 -5.37
C VAL A 168 7.22 -6.00 -5.16
N LEU A 169 6.05 -6.00 -4.51
CA LEU A 169 5.34 -4.78 -4.13
C LEU A 169 6.23 -3.82 -3.34
N PHE A 170 6.82 -4.32 -2.25
CA PHE A 170 7.68 -3.47 -1.43
C PHE A 170 8.94 -3.03 -2.18
N LYS A 171 9.56 -3.93 -2.96
CA LYS A 171 10.75 -3.57 -3.74
C LYS A 171 10.48 -2.43 -4.71
N ALA A 172 9.35 -2.43 -5.39
CA ALA A 172 8.98 -1.35 -6.31
C ALA A 172 8.86 -0.01 -5.57
N LEU A 173 8.15 0.02 -4.45
CA LEU A 173 8.03 1.23 -3.62
C LEU A 173 9.37 1.68 -3.04
N HIS A 174 10.20 0.75 -2.57
CA HIS A 174 11.54 1.06 -2.09
C HIS A 174 12.38 1.70 -3.20
N ASP A 175 12.44 1.07 -4.37
CA ASP A 175 13.26 1.56 -5.49
C ASP A 175 12.77 2.95 -5.95
N SER A 176 11.46 3.18 -6.02
CA SER A 176 10.88 4.48 -6.33
C SER A 176 11.30 5.55 -5.31
N ALA A 177 11.19 5.25 -4.00
CA ALA A 177 11.62 6.16 -2.96
C ALA A 177 13.12 6.54 -3.10
N MET A 178 13.98 5.54 -3.36
CA MET A 178 15.43 5.79 -3.55
C MET A 178 15.70 6.65 -4.80
N GLN A 179 15.00 6.41 -5.91
CA GLN A 179 15.11 7.20 -7.13
C GLN A 179 14.70 8.67 -6.93
N LYS A 180 13.75 8.91 -6.01
CA LYS A 180 13.28 10.25 -5.64
C LYS A 180 14.12 10.93 -4.56
N GLY A 181 15.25 10.33 -4.17
CA GLY A 181 16.23 10.93 -3.25
C GLY A 181 15.90 10.75 -1.76
N VAL A 182 14.97 9.86 -1.40
CA VAL A 182 14.72 9.52 0.00
C VAL A 182 15.98 8.90 0.62
N THR A 183 16.44 9.44 1.73
CA THR A 183 17.51 8.83 2.53
C THR A 183 16.92 7.74 3.40
N PHE A 184 17.37 6.50 3.22
CA PHE A 184 16.89 5.37 4.03
C PHE A 184 17.98 4.86 4.98
N LEU A 185 17.65 4.77 6.28
CA LEU A 185 18.49 4.21 7.31
C LEU A 185 17.83 2.95 7.90
N PRO A 186 18.26 1.75 7.50
CA PRO A 186 17.79 0.50 8.09
C PRO A 186 18.43 0.24 9.45
N VAL A 187 17.82 -0.67 10.23
CA VAL A 187 18.29 -1.12 11.55
C VAL A 187 18.48 0.05 12.52
N ALA A 188 17.61 1.05 12.40
CA ALA A 188 17.56 2.25 13.21
C ALA A 188 16.27 2.28 14.02
N ARG A 189 16.38 2.01 15.30
CA ARG A 189 15.24 2.05 16.22
C ARG A 189 15.02 3.48 16.70
N VAL A 190 13.87 4.05 16.42
CA VAL A 190 13.39 5.27 17.09
C VAL A 190 12.83 4.86 18.45
N THR A 191 13.29 5.49 19.51
CA THR A 191 12.86 5.23 20.90
C THR A 191 12.05 6.38 21.46
N ASP A 192 12.37 7.60 21.03
CA ASP A 192 11.79 8.81 21.58
C ASP A 192 11.64 9.90 20.51
N LEU A 193 10.82 10.89 20.79
CA LEU A 193 10.74 12.13 20.02
C LEU A 193 11.60 13.18 20.70
N VAL A 194 12.39 13.92 19.94
CA VAL A 194 13.10 15.10 20.43
C VAL A 194 12.14 16.28 20.37
N MET A 195 11.89 16.88 21.54
CA MET A 195 10.89 17.95 21.71
C MET A 195 11.56 19.29 22.02
N ASP A 196 11.04 20.36 21.43
CA ASP A 196 11.28 21.75 21.84
C ASP A 196 9.91 22.34 22.26
N GLY A 197 9.67 22.41 23.58
CA GLY A 197 8.34 22.67 24.10
C GLY A 197 7.32 21.65 23.63
N ASN A 198 6.30 22.09 22.88
CA ASN A 198 5.26 21.23 22.28
C ASN A 198 5.53 20.85 20.81
N LYS A 199 6.71 21.20 20.29
CA LYS A 199 7.08 20.95 18.88
C LYS A 199 8.03 19.77 18.80
N VAL A 200 7.74 18.81 17.91
CA VAL A 200 8.70 17.76 17.53
C VAL A 200 9.78 18.39 16.64
N VAL A 201 11.04 18.25 17.04
CA VAL A 201 12.21 18.77 16.30
C VAL A 201 13.17 17.69 15.86
N GLY A 202 12.88 16.43 16.20
CA GLY A 202 13.69 15.28 15.77
C GLY A 202 13.22 13.95 16.39
N VAL A 203 13.97 12.90 16.10
CA VAL A 203 13.79 11.55 16.64
C VAL A 203 15.13 10.95 17.07
#